data_8d4476c63f2b44065f79c54760ea18ba
#
_entry.id   8d4476c63f2b44065f79c54760ea18ba
#
_cell.length_a   1.000
_cell.length_b   1.000
_cell.length_c   1.000
_cell.angle_alpha   90.00
_cell.angle_beta   90.00
_cell.angle_gamma   90.00
#
_symmetry.space_group_name_H-M   'P 1'
#
loop_
_entity.id
_entity.type
_entity.pdbx_description
1 polymer ?
#
loop_
_entity_poly.entity_id
_entity_poly.type
_entity_poly.pdbx_seq_one_letter_code
_entity_poly.pdbx_strand_id
1 'polypeptide(L)'
;MELYEIKNGLEDARLLLDQLYVSANVEVLKREIEGLTVQTMDEHFWDDQAHATKVYAHLNEMKKVADTDDSLEASYKELVEVYEYVKDTEDPDFMASLEEDYIKFQKNLDEFEKTLLFDQEYDHSNAIVEIHPGAGGTESQNWAEMLMRMYIRYGEKKGWKVDVDDYLAGDEAGLKSCSIRFTGYNAYGHLRAEKGVHRLVRISPFDSSKRRHTSFASVEVSPELDDDIEITIDPKDLRIDTYRASGAGGQHINKTDSAVRITHIPTNTVVSCQSQRSQLQNREQAMLMLKSKLYLLMQEAHAEKLSEIQGEKKNIEWGSQIRSYVLHPYSMVKDNRSGYESNDPKKILDGDLDDLIYAYLRSQVKEKNNE
;
A
#
# COMPACT_ATOMS: atom_id res chain seq x y z
N MET A 1 6.16 -25.46 22.43
CA MET A 1 4.74 -25.46 21.99
C MET A 1 4.07 -26.77 22.36
N GLU A 2 2.77 -26.74 22.70
CA GLU A 2 2.03 -27.97 22.97
C GLU A 2 1.62 -28.65 21.64
N LEU A 3 1.62 -29.98 21.60
CA LEU A 3 1.23 -30.77 20.41
C LEU A 3 -0.16 -30.39 19.87
N TYR A 4 -1.08 -30.02 20.75
CA TYR A 4 -2.42 -29.56 20.40
C TYR A 4 -2.40 -28.22 19.64
N GLU A 5 -1.49 -27.30 20.02
CA GLU A 5 -1.34 -26.01 19.34
C GLU A 5 -0.82 -26.21 17.91
N ILE A 6 0.16 -27.11 17.73
CA ILE A 6 0.69 -27.48 16.40
C ILE A 6 -0.40 -28.08 15.53
N LYS A 7 -1.22 -29.00 16.10
CA LYS A 7 -2.32 -29.60 15.37
C LYS A 7 -3.29 -28.56 14.81
N ASN A 8 -3.79 -27.70 15.68
CA ASN A 8 -4.74 -26.66 15.26
C ASN A 8 -4.12 -25.72 14.21
N GLY A 9 -2.85 -25.34 14.44
CA GLY A 9 -2.15 -24.52 13.47
C GLY A 9 -1.90 -25.19 12.12
N LEU A 10 -1.71 -26.51 12.06
CA LEU A 10 -1.66 -27.26 10.80
C LEU A 10 -3.02 -27.34 10.10
N GLU A 11 -4.12 -27.49 10.87
CA GLU A 11 -5.48 -27.44 10.30
C GLU A 11 -5.79 -26.06 9.72
N ASP A 12 -5.45 -24.97 10.42
CA ASP A 12 -5.61 -23.59 9.92
C ASP A 12 -4.71 -23.33 8.71
N ALA A 13 -3.47 -23.82 8.72
CA ALA A 13 -2.54 -23.69 7.62
C ALA A 13 -3.03 -24.39 6.34
N ARG A 14 -3.69 -25.56 6.47
CA ARG A 14 -4.28 -26.24 5.33
C ARG A 14 -5.35 -25.39 4.64
N LEU A 15 -6.24 -24.82 5.45
CA LEU A 15 -7.30 -23.95 4.92
C LEU A 15 -6.71 -22.72 4.23
N LEU A 16 -5.66 -22.16 4.80
CA LEU A 16 -4.98 -21.00 4.19
C LEU A 16 -4.28 -21.39 2.89
N LEU A 17 -3.53 -22.50 2.84
CA LEU A 17 -2.89 -22.99 1.61
C LEU A 17 -3.91 -23.20 0.48
N ASP A 18 -5.04 -23.84 0.77
CA ASP A 18 -6.10 -24.04 -0.22
C ASP A 18 -6.65 -22.70 -0.74
N GLN A 19 -6.83 -21.71 0.14
CA GLN A 19 -7.26 -20.37 -0.25
C GLN A 19 -6.21 -19.65 -1.11
N LEU A 20 -4.93 -19.74 -0.75
CA LEU A 20 -3.83 -19.12 -1.49
C LEU A 20 -3.67 -19.78 -2.88
N TYR A 21 -3.77 -21.10 -2.97
CA TYR A 21 -3.73 -21.84 -4.23
C TYR A 21 -4.81 -21.35 -5.21
N VAL A 22 -6.05 -21.20 -4.73
CA VAL A 22 -7.17 -20.68 -5.53
C VAL A 22 -6.97 -19.21 -5.88
N SER A 23 -6.56 -18.40 -4.93
CA SER A 23 -6.37 -16.95 -5.07
C SER A 23 -5.24 -16.63 -6.06
N ALA A 24 -4.13 -17.35 -6.01
CA ALA A 24 -3.02 -17.23 -6.94
C ALA A 24 -3.31 -17.85 -8.32
N ASN A 25 -4.44 -18.54 -8.48
CA ASN A 25 -4.79 -19.23 -9.72
C ASN A 25 -3.67 -20.15 -10.22
N VAL A 26 -3.02 -20.88 -9.28
CA VAL A 26 -1.77 -21.64 -9.50
C VAL A 26 -1.85 -22.57 -10.69
N GLU A 27 -3.04 -23.17 -10.95
CA GLU A 27 -3.24 -24.02 -12.11
C GLU A 27 -3.12 -23.30 -13.46
N VAL A 28 -3.67 -22.10 -13.56
CA VAL A 28 -3.57 -21.26 -14.78
C VAL A 28 -2.14 -20.78 -14.93
N LEU A 29 -1.54 -20.32 -13.83
CA LEU A 29 -0.18 -19.86 -13.76
C LEU A 29 0.83 -20.92 -14.24
N LYS A 30 0.67 -22.18 -13.83
CA LYS A 30 1.50 -23.30 -14.29
C LYS A 30 1.37 -23.54 -15.81
N ARG A 31 0.16 -23.42 -16.37
CA ARG A 31 -0.06 -23.55 -17.84
C ARG A 31 0.58 -22.38 -18.60
N GLU A 32 0.50 -21.17 -18.08
CA GLU A 32 1.14 -20.00 -18.69
C GLU A 32 2.68 -20.11 -18.64
N ILE A 33 3.24 -20.60 -17.53
CA ILE A 33 4.67 -20.90 -17.41
C ILE A 33 5.13 -21.87 -18.49
N GLU A 34 4.36 -22.94 -18.73
CA GLU A 34 4.66 -23.90 -19.82
C GLU A 34 4.64 -23.21 -21.19
N GLY A 35 3.61 -22.41 -21.48
CA GLY A 35 3.48 -21.69 -22.73
C GLY A 35 4.62 -20.68 -22.97
N LEU A 36 4.93 -19.86 -21.97
CA LEU A 36 6.04 -18.91 -22.05
C LEU A 36 7.41 -19.60 -22.12
N THR A 37 7.58 -20.72 -21.43
CA THR A 37 8.83 -21.51 -21.50
C THR A 37 9.06 -22.02 -22.93
N VAL A 38 8.00 -22.48 -23.61
CA VAL A 38 8.10 -22.89 -25.02
C VAL A 38 8.48 -21.71 -25.91
N GLN A 39 7.91 -20.51 -25.67
CA GLN A 39 8.26 -19.31 -26.44
C GLN A 39 9.74 -18.90 -26.24
N THR A 40 10.30 -19.06 -25.05
CA THR A 40 11.71 -18.73 -24.79
C THR A 40 12.69 -19.69 -25.50
N MET A 41 12.21 -20.83 -26.00
CA MET A 41 13.02 -21.80 -26.76
C MET A 41 13.04 -21.53 -28.26
N ASP A 42 12.26 -20.57 -28.76
CA ASP A 42 12.26 -20.15 -30.16
C ASP A 42 13.60 -19.49 -30.54
N GLU A 43 14.15 -19.85 -31.70
CA GLU A 43 15.45 -19.34 -32.19
C GLU A 43 15.44 -17.81 -32.37
N HIS A 44 14.27 -17.21 -32.65
CA HIS A 44 14.10 -15.77 -32.88
C HIS A 44 13.68 -15.00 -31.64
N PHE A 45 13.45 -15.67 -30.50
CA PHE A 45 12.99 -15.02 -29.27
C PHE A 45 13.92 -13.89 -28.78
N TRP A 46 15.23 -14.06 -28.97
CA TRP A 46 16.26 -13.12 -28.51
C TRP A 46 16.59 -12.01 -29.53
N ASP A 47 15.96 -11.99 -30.69
CA ASP A 47 16.16 -10.95 -31.71
C ASP A 47 15.66 -9.58 -31.23
N ASP A 48 14.57 -9.56 -30.40
CA ASP A 48 14.10 -8.39 -29.67
C ASP A 48 14.49 -8.50 -28.19
N GLN A 49 15.63 -7.92 -27.85
CA GLN A 49 16.20 -8.00 -26.50
C GLN A 49 15.31 -7.33 -25.44
N ALA A 50 14.59 -6.25 -25.77
CA ALA A 50 13.72 -5.54 -24.84
C ALA A 50 12.47 -6.38 -24.50
N HIS A 51 11.84 -6.97 -25.53
CA HIS A 51 10.72 -7.87 -25.38
C HIS A 51 11.13 -9.15 -24.60
N ALA A 52 12.24 -9.78 -25.00
CA ALA A 52 12.75 -10.99 -24.37
C ALA A 52 13.04 -10.79 -22.88
N THR A 53 13.62 -9.66 -22.51
CA THR A 53 13.90 -9.33 -21.09
C THR A 53 12.62 -9.23 -20.27
N LYS A 54 11.58 -8.56 -20.81
CA LYS A 54 10.26 -8.41 -20.14
C LYS A 54 9.57 -9.77 -19.93
N VAL A 55 9.52 -10.57 -21.01
CA VAL A 55 8.92 -11.92 -20.95
C VAL A 55 9.66 -12.82 -19.96
N TYR A 56 10.99 -12.79 -19.97
CA TYR A 56 11.79 -13.61 -19.07
C TYR A 56 11.67 -13.18 -17.59
N ALA A 57 11.58 -11.87 -17.33
CA ALA A 57 11.33 -11.35 -15.99
C ALA A 57 9.96 -11.81 -15.47
N HIS A 58 8.92 -11.68 -16.29
CA HIS A 58 7.56 -12.15 -15.96
C HIS A 58 7.51 -13.67 -15.72
N LEU A 59 8.14 -14.46 -16.60
CA LEU A 59 8.26 -15.91 -16.43
C LEU A 59 8.93 -16.31 -15.11
N ASN A 60 10.01 -15.61 -14.73
CA ASN A 60 10.70 -15.89 -13.46
C ASN A 60 9.85 -15.54 -12.24
N GLU A 61 9.08 -14.47 -12.30
CA GLU A 61 8.16 -14.09 -11.24
C GLU A 61 7.05 -15.14 -11.06
N MET A 62 6.43 -15.57 -12.15
CA MET A 62 5.44 -16.63 -12.14
C MET A 62 6.00 -17.96 -11.60
N LYS A 63 7.21 -18.34 -12.04
CA LYS A 63 7.91 -19.55 -11.52
C LYS A 63 8.14 -19.46 -10.03
N LYS A 64 8.57 -18.30 -9.53
CA LYS A 64 8.81 -18.09 -8.10
C LYS A 64 7.54 -18.34 -7.28
N VAL A 65 6.39 -17.89 -7.75
CA VAL A 65 5.09 -18.12 -7.08
C VAL A 65 4.76 -19.61 -7.08
N ALA A 66 4.85 -20.28 -8.25
CA ALA A 66 4.53 -21.71 -8.38
C ALA A 66 5.48 -22.59 -7.55
N ASP A 67 6.78 -22.33 -7.58
CA ASP A 67 7.80 -23.06 -6.84
C ASP A 67 7.63 -22.87 -5.32
N THR A 68 7.22 -21.67 -4.88
CA THR A 68 6.96 -21.40 -3.45
C THR A 68 5.72 -22.17 -2.99
N ASP A 69 4.63 -22.20 -3.77
CA ASP A 69 3.43 -22.99 -3.48
C ASP A 69 3.76 -24.48 -3.36
N ASP A 70 4.47 -25.04 -4.35
CA ASP A 70 4.90 -26.46 -4.33
C ASP A 70 5.79 -26.78 -3.13
N SER A 71 6.71 -25.87 -2.74
CA SER A 71 7.57 -26.03 -1.58
C SER A 71 6.80 -25.99 -0.25
N LEU A 72 5.79 -25.11 -0.15
CA LEU A 72 4.94 -25.01 1.04
C LEU A 72 4.06 -26.25 1.18
N GLU A 73 3.50 -26.75 0.07
CA GLU A 73 2.70 -27.97 0.05
C GLU A 73 3.54 -29.20 0.45
N ALA A 74 4.80 -29.29 0.00
CA ALA A 74 5.73 -30.34 0.40
C ALA A 74 6.06 -30.26 1.91
N SER A 75 6.43 -29.05 2.39
CA SER A 75 6.73 -28.83 3.81
C SER A 75 5.53 -29.13 4.71
N TYR A 76 4.34 -28.78 4.28
CA TYR A 76 3.11 -29.12 5.00
C TYR A 76 2.94 -30.64 5.16
N LYS A 77 3.13 -31.41 4.09
CA LYS A 77 3.02 -32.87 4.12
C LYS A 77 4.06 -33.49 5.07
N GLU A 78 5.30 -33.04 4.98
CA GLU A 78 6.37 -33.48 5.89
C GLU A 78 6.02 -33.18 7.36
N LEU A 79 5.51 -31.98 7.67
CA LEU A 79 5.09 -31.62 9.03
C LEU A 79 3.96 -32.51 9.55
N VAL A 80 2.98 -32.84 8.70
CA VAL A 80 1.88 -33.75 9.09
C VAL A 80 2.42 -35.15 9.39
N GLU A 81 3.34 -35.68 8.58
CA GLU A 81 3.95 -37.00 8.79
C GLU A 81 4.75 -37.03 10.10
N VAL A 82 5.57 -36.00 10.36
CA VAL A 82 6.34 -35.89 11.59
C VAL A 82 5.42 -35.73 12.81
N TYR A 83 4.34 -34.93 12.67
CA TYR A 83 3.35 -34.75 13.74
C TYR A 83 2.70 -36.10 14.15
N GLU A 84 2.25 -36.90 13.18
CA GLU A 84 1.65 -38.20 13.48
C GLU A 84 2.67 -39.15 14.15
N TYR A 85 3.94 -39.12 13.72
CA TYR A 85 4.99 -39.90 14.36
C TYR A 85 5.25 -39.48 15.82
N VAL A 86 5.37 -38.17 16.08
CA VAL A 86 5.62 -37.62 17.43
C VAL A 86 4.45 -37.89 18.37
N LYS A 87 3.22 -37.81 17.88
CA LYS A 87 2.00 -38.10 18.64
C LYS A 87 1.99 -39.53 19.18
N ASP A 88 2.54 -40.49 18.43
CA ASP A 88 2.54 -41.91 18.79
C ASP A 88 3.76 -42.29 19.67
N THR A 89 4.89 -41.56 19.54
CA THR A 89 6.15 -41.94 20.20
C THR A 89 6.53 -41.09 21.41
N GLU A 90 5.98 -39.87 21.53
CA GLU A 90 6.30 -38.87 22.56
C GLU A 90 7.83 -38.59 22.70
N ASP A 91 8.58 -38.68 21.58
CA ASP A 91 10.03 -38.47 21.54
C ASP A 91 10.38 -36.97 21.65
N PRO A 92 11.14 -36.54 22.70
CA PRO A 92 11.43 -35.13 22.94
C PRO A 92 12.28 -34.49 21.83
N ASP A 93 13.19 -35.24 21.21
CA ASP A 93 14.10 -34.70 20.17
C ASP A 93 13.32 -34.43 18.87
N PHE A 94 12.41 -35.34 18.51
CA PHE A 94 11.52 -35.12 17.37
C PHE A 94 10.49 -34.02 17.65
N MET A 95 10.03 -33.87 18.89
CA MET A 95 9.14 -32.77 19.25
C MET A 95 9.81 -31.41 19.09
N ALA A 96 11.08 -31.27 19.49
CA ALA A 96 11.84 -30.01 19.32
C ALA A 96 12.05 -29.68 17.82
N SER A 97 12.37 -30.69 16.99
CA SER A 97 12.49 -30.50 15.54
C SER A 97 11.17 -30.11 14.88
N LEU A 98 10.08 -30.77 15.26
CA LEU A 98 8.73 -30.43 14.77
C LEU A 98 8.35 -28.98 15.08
N GLU A 99 8.65 -28.51 16.30
CA GLU A 99 8.37 -27.14 16.70
C GLU A 99 9.18 -26.12 15.87
N GLU A 100 10.47 -26.37 15.63
CA GLU A 100 11.33 -25.50 14.81
C GLU A 100 10.85 -25.46 13.36
N ASP A 101 10.59 -26.61 12.76
CA ASP A 101 10.14 -26.73 11.37
C ASP A 101 8.75 -26.10 11.17
N TYR A 102 7.86 -26.25 12.16
CA TYR A 102 6.54 -25.64 12.13
C TYR A 102 6.61 -24.10 12.18
N ILE A 103 7.46 -23.54 13.05
CA ILE A 103 7.67 -22.07 13.14
C ILE A 103 8.21 -21.55 11.80
N LYS A 104 9.18 -22.26 11.21
CA LYS A 104 9.76 -21.91 9.91
C LYS A 104 8.71 -21.97 8.79
N PHE A 105 7.89 -23.02 8.79
CA PHE A 105 6.81 -23.17 7.83
C PHE A 105 5.77 -22.05 7.96
N GLN A 106 5.32 -21.72 9.17
CA GLN A 106 4.39 -20.62 9.39
C GLN A 106 4.93 -19.29 8.87
N LYS A 107 6.22 -19.02 9.10
CA LYS A 107 6.86 -17.81 8.58
C LYS A 107 6.86 -17.78 7.05
N ASN A 108 7.21 -18.88 6.41
CA ASN A 108 7.22 -18.97 4.95
C ASN A 108 5.81 -18.84 4.35
N LEU A 109 4.81 -19.42 5.01
CA LEU A 109 3.41 -19.32 4.61
C LEU A 109 2.90 -17.87 4.71
N ASP A 110 3.22 -17.17 5.80
CA ASP A 110 2.88 -15.76 6.00
C ASP A 110 3.58 -14.85 4.96
N GLU A 111 4.84 -15.11 4.63
CA GLU A 111 5.57 -14.39 3.59
C GLU A 111 4.98 -14.65 2.19
N PHE A 112 4.55 -15.88 1.91
CA PHE A 112 3.90 -16.22 0.65
C PHE A 112 2.53 -15.55 0.52
N GLU A 113 1.71 -15.59 1.57
CA GLU A 113 0.44 -14.86 1.60
C GLU A 113 0.64 -13.38 1.30
N LYS A 114 1.60 -12.74 1.96
CA LYS A 114 1.94 -11.33 1.71
C LYS A 114 2.33 -11.08 0.26
N THR A 115 3.07 -11.98 -0.35
CA THR A 115 3.45 -11.86 -1.76
C THR A 115 2.24 -11.88 -2.68
N LEU A 116 1.25 -12.75 -2.42
CA LEU A 116 0.03 -12.87 -3.23
C LEU A 116 -0.97 -11.72 -3.03
N LEU A 117 -0.90 -11.00 -1.91
CA LEU A 117 -1.74 -9.83 -1.67
C LEU A 117 -1.37 -8.63 -2.55
N PHE A 118 -0.19 -8.65 -3.20
CA PHE A 118 0.32 -7.61 -4.08
C PHE A 118 0.32 -8.08 -5.53
N ASP A 119 -0.87 -8.36 -6.08
CA ASP A 119 -1.11 -8.89 -7.43
C ASP A 119 -1.45 -7.84 -8.49
N GLN A 120 -1.61 -6.57 -8.09
CA GLN A 120 -1.96 -5.52 -9.03
C GLN A 120 -0.72 -4.99 -9.75
N GLU A 121 -0.93 -4.53 -11.00
CA GLU A 121 0.12 -4.07 -11.93
C GLU A 121 1.15 -3.10 -11.30
N TYR A 122 0.72 -2.24 -10.37
CA TYR A 122 1.57 -1.21 -9.74
C TYR A 122 1.91 -1.49 -8.29
N ASP A 123 1.51 -2.64 -7.73
CA ASP A 123 1.75 -2.92 -6.31
C ASP A 123 3.24 -2.89 -5.92
N HIS A 124 4.12 -3.24 -6.87
CA HIS A 124 5.58 -3.24 -6.66
C HIS A 124 6.23 -1.85 -6.81
N SER A 125 5.46 -0.83 -7.24
CA SER A 125 5.96 0.52 -7.46
C SER A 125 6.19 1.30 -6.16
N ASN A 126 6.96 2.38 -6.29
CA ASN A 126 7.03 3.41 -5.27
C ASN A 126 5.67 4.10 -5.10
N ALA A 127 5.47 4.76 -3.96
CA ALA A 127 4.21 5.43 -3.66
C ALA A 127 4.39 6.92 -3.42
N ILE A 128 3.38 7.68 -3.83
CA ILE A 128 3.21 9.09 -3.48
C ILE A 128 1.94 9.19 -2.63
N VAL A 129 2.09 9.70 -1.41
CA VAL A 129 0.99 9.88 -0.46
C VAL A 129 0.73 11.36 -0.25
N GLU A 130 -0.48 11.80 -0.50
CA GLU A 130 -0.90 13.18 -0.22
C GLU A 130 -1.93 13.18 0.89
N ILE A 131 -1.78 14.12 1.83
CA ILE A 131 -2.64 14.24 3.00
C ILE A 131 -3.22 15.64 3.07
N HIS A 132 -4.55 15.70 3.19
CA HIS A 132 -5.29 16.94 3.32
C HIS A 132 -6.21 16.90 4.54
N PRO A 133 -6.21 17.95 5.39
CA PRO A 133 -7.17 18.06 6.48
C PRO A 133 -8.58 18.24 5.93
N GLY A 134 -9.56 17.61 6.56
CA GLY A 134 -10.96 17.86 6.32
C GLY A 134 -11.45 19.16 6.98
N ALA A 135 -12.76 19.43 6.89
CA ALA A 135 -13.36 20.54 7.60
C ALA A 135 -13.19 20.38 9.12
N GLY A 136 -12.65 21.38 9.82
CA GLY A 136 -12.43 21.31 11.28
C GLY A 136 -11.33 22.22 11.81
N GLY A 137 -10.77 23.10 10.99
CA GLY A 137 -9.77 24.08 11.41
C GLY A 137 -8.48 23.44 11.97
N THR A 138 -7.91 24.04 13.02
CA THR A 138 -6.61 23.64 13.62
C THR A 138 -6.59 22.16 14.06
N GLU A 139 -7.71 21.62 14.55
CA GLU A 139 -7.80 20.23 15.00
C GLU A 139 -7.61 19.23 13.85
N SER A 140 -8.23 19.47 12.68
CA SER A 140 -8.07 18.62 11.50
C SER A 140 -6.69 18.79 10.87
N GLN A 141 -6.11 19.98 10.92
CA GLN A 141 -4.73 20.22 10.47
C GLN A 141 -3.71 19.46 11.34
N ASN A 142 -3.92 19.41 12.66
CA ASN A 142 -3.10 18.62 13.54
C ASN A 142 -3.31 17.10 13.33
N TRP A 143 -4.55 16.68 13.05
CA TRP A 143 -4.81 15.29 12.70
C TRP A 143 -4.06 14.85 11.43
N ALA A 144 -4.10 15.66 10.38
CA ALA A 144 -3.35 15.40 9.15
C ALA A 144 -1.84 15.30 9.40
N GLU A 145 -1.28 16.13 10.28
CA GLU A 145 0.13 16.04 10.69
C GLU A 145 0.43 14.76 11.50
N MET A 146 -0.50 14.29 12.32
CA MET A 146 -0.35 13.01 13.02
C MET A 146 -0.32 11.83 12.03
N LEU A 147 -1.17 11.84 10.99
CA LEU A 147 -1.15 10.84 9.91
C LEU A 147 0.16 10.90 9.12
N MET A 148 0.65 12.10 8.78
CA MET A 148 1.93 12.26 8.13
C MET A 148 3.05 11.56 8.90
N ARG A 149 3.14 11.82 10.22
CA ARG A 149 4.15 11.18 11.08
C ARG A 149 3.98 9.67 11.16
N MET A 150 2.75 9.18 11.21
CA MET A 150 2.44 7.76 11.21
C MET A 150 2.97 7.05 9.96
N TYR A 151 2.72 7.63 8.77
CA TYR A 151 3.19 7.04 7.51
C TYR A 151 4.70 7.14 7.34
N ILE A 152 5.33 8.24 7.75
CA ILE A 152 6.80 8.36 7.74
C ILE A 152 7.43 7.24 8.58
N ARG A 153 6.96 7.03 9.81
CA ARG A 153 7.44 5.97 10.68
C ARG A 153 7.17 4.56 10.11
N TYR A 154 6.03 4.39 9.45
CA TYR A 154 5.73 3.14 8.76
C TYR A 154 6.74 2.86 7.66
N GLY A 155 7.02 3.84 6.79
CA GLY A 155 8.01 3.72 5.73
C GLY A 155 9.42 3.42 6.26
N GLU A 156 9.83 4.11 7.34
CA GLU A 156 11.11 3.85 8.02
C GLU A 156 11.19 2.42 8.56
N LYS A 157 10.12 1.91 9.19
CA LYS A 157 10.06 0.52 9.68
C LYS A 157 10.14 -0.51 8.56
N LYS A 158 9.59 -0.20 7.38
CA LYS A 158 9.69 -1.02 6.18
C LYS A 158 11.05 -0.94 5.49
N GLY A 159 11.94 -0.04 5.94
CA GLY A 159 13.24 0.20 5.31
C GLY A 159 13.14 0.96 3.99
N TRP A 160 12.02 1.64 3.73
CA TRP A 160 11.87 2.48 2.55
C TRP A 160 12.55 3.83 2.74
N LYS A 161 13.02 4.41 1.64
CA LYS A 161 13.44 5.80 1.64
C LYS A 161 12.20 6.68 1.63
N VAL A 162 12.13 7.66 2.55
CA VAL A 162 10.99 8.56 2.70
C VAL A 162 11.45 9.99 2.45
N ASP A 163 10.89 10.63 1.43
CA ASP A 163 11.16 12.03 1.07
C ASP A 163 9.86 12.84 1.18
N VAL A 164 9.88 13.96 1.89
CA VAL A 164 8.75 14.89 1.92
C VAL A 164 8.93 15.90 0.78
N ASP A 165 8.11 15.75 -0.27
CA ASP A 165 8.22 16.55 -1.49
C ASP A 165 7.55 17.92 -1.36
N ASP A 166 6.43 17.99 -0.61
CA ASP A 166 5.73 19.24 -0.31
C ASP A 166 5.17 19.22 1.11
N TYR A 167 5.25 20.36 1.79
CA TYR A 167 4.68 20.55 3.12
C TYR A 167 4.20 21.99 3.28
N LEU A 168 2.92 22.16 3.50
CA LEU A 168 2.31 23.44 3.79
C LEU A 168 1.81 23.44 5.25
N ALA A 169 2.48 24.21 6.09
CA ALA A 169 2.15 24.34 7.50
C ALA A 169 0.74 24.94 7.72
N GLY A 170 0.07 24.51 8.77
CA GLY A 170 -1.13 25.15 9.29
C GLY A 170 -0.85 26.54 9.87
N ASP A 171 -1.91 27.33 10.04
CA ASP A 171 -1.74 28.71 10.53
C ASP A 171 -1.34 28.74 12.01
N GLU A 172 -1.85 27.85 12.84
CA GLU A 172 -1.58 27.77 14.28
C GLU A 172 -0.86 26.47 14.66
N ALA A 173 -1.28 25.34 14.06
CA ALA A 173 -0.68 24.02 14.28
C ALA A 173 -1.04 23.08 13.13
N GLY A 174 -0.28 21.98 12.99
CA GLY A 174 -0.53 20.96 11.99
C GLY A 174 -0.14 21.39 10.58
N LEU A 175 -0.76 20.77 9.57
CA LEU A 175 -0.50 21.03 8.16
C LEU A 175 -1.80 21.31 7.37
N LYS A 176 -1.68 22.05 6.28
CA LYS A 176 -2.75 22.30 5.28
C LYS A 176 -2.69 21.29 4.12
N SER A 177 -1.51 20.83 3.79
CA SER A 177 -1.27 19.74 2.84
C SER A 177 0.15 19.22 3.00
N CYS A 178 0.35 17.96 2.68
CA CYS A 178 1.70 17.43 2.47
C CYS A 178 1.68 16.36 1.37
N SER A 179 2.83 16.20 0.70
CA SER A 179 3.09 15.14 -0.25
C SER A 179 4.37 14.43 0.16
N ILE A 180 4.30 13.10 0.27
CA ILE A 180 5.38 12.25 0.75
C ILE A 180 5.61 11.17 -0.29
N ARG A 181 6.87 10.97 -0.67
CA ARG A 181 7.28 9.89 -1.54
C ARG A 181 7.94 8.78 -0.74
N PHE A 182 7.50 7.57 -1.01
CA PHE A 182 8.02 6.34 -0.43
C PHE A 182 8.69 5.53 -1.54
N THR A 183 10.00 5.40 -1.48
CA THR A 183 10.80 4.64 -2.46
C THR A 183 11.20 3.30 -1.85
N GLY A 184 10.65 2.22 -2.37
CA GLY A 184 10.94 0.88 -1.89
C GLY A 184 10.00 -0.17 -2.47
N TYR A 185 10.39 -1.43 -2.34
CA TYR A 185 9.62 -2.54 -2.87
C TYR A 185 8.24 -2.64 -2.22
N ASN A 186 7.19 -2.78 -3.03
CA ASN A 186 5.78 -2.85 -2.62
C ASN A 186 5.26 -1.61 -1.85
N ALA A 187 5.90 -0.46 -1.98
CA ALA A 187 5.45 0.73 -1.24
C ALA A 187 4.02 1.12 -1.63
N TYR A 188 3.69 1.14 -2.92
CA TYR A 188 2.34 1.42 -3.38
C TYR A 188 1.36 0.31 -2.97
N GLY A 189 1.71 -0.96 -3.11
CA GLY A 189 0.86 -2.09 -2.75
C GLY A 189 0.38 -2.03 -1.29
N HIS A 190 1.26 -1.66 -0.36
CA HIS A 190 0.89 -1.45 1.04
C HIS A 190 0.03 -0.20 1.22
N LEU A 191 0.50 0.93 0.69
CA LEU A 191 -0.09 2.24 0.99
C LEU A 191 -1.41 2.50 0.25
N ARG A 192 -1.69 1.82 -0.89
CA ARG A 192 -3.00 1.90 -1.56
C ARG A 192 -4.17 1.52 -0.64
N ALA A 193 -3.92 0.62 0.32
CA ALA A 193 -4.89 0.24 1.34
C ALA A 193 -5.25 1.40 2.28
N GLU A 194 -4.44 2.44 2.35
CA GLU A 194 -4.62 3.61 3.21
C GLU A 194 -5.38 4.77 2.52
N LYS A 195 -5.67 4.62 1.22
CA LYS A 195 -6.42 5.64 0.46
C LYS A 195 -7.83 5.79 1.00
N GLY A 196 -8.20 7.03 1.38
CA GLY A 196 -9.54 7.37 1.83
C GLY A 196 -9.58 8.35 3.00
N VAL A 197 -10.71 8.39 3.70
CA VAL A 197 -10.94 9.32 4.81
C VAL A 197 -10.65 8.66 6.15
N HIS A 198 -9.81 9.29 6.94
CA HIS A 198 -9.43 8.88 8.29
C HIS A 198 -10.10 9.76 9.33
N ARG A 199 -10.83 9.16 10.27
CA ARG A 199 -11.57 9.84 11.33
C ARG A 199 -10.85 9.73 12.66
N LEU A 200 -10.61 10.86 13.33
CA LEU A 200 -10.10 10.93 14.70
C LEU A 200 -11.19 11.40 15.67
N VAL A 201 -11.29 10.72 16.80
CA VAL A 201 -12.13 11.13 17.94
C VAL A 201 -11.27 11.23 19.19
N ARG A 202 -11.07 12.44 19.71
CA ARG A 202 -10.27 12.67 20.93
C ARG A 202 -10.73 13.91 21.69
N ILE A 203 -10.21 14.11 22.89
CA ILE A 203 -10.26 15.43 23.55
C ILE A 203 -9.25 16.34 22.84
N SER A 204 -9.74 17.47 22.31
CA SER A 204 -8.89 18.42 21.59
C SER A 204 -7.90 19.11 22.52
N PRO A 205 -6.60 19.15 22.20
CA PRO A 205 -5.62 19.94 22.93
C PRO A 205 -5.77 21.46 22.67
N PHE A 206 -6.51 21.84 21.63
CA PHE A 206 -6.75 23.24 21.24
C PHE A 206 -8.05 23.82 21.81
N ASP A 207 -8.91 22.98 22.41
CA ASP A 207 -10.15 23.43 23.07
C ASP A 207 -9.91 23.63 24.57
N SER A 208 -9.96 24.87 25.03
CA SER A 208 -9.84 25.24 26.45
C SER A 208 -10.89 24.54 27.33
N SER A 209 -12.04 24.20 26.79
CA SER A 209 -13.13 23.47 27.46
C SER A 209 -12.91 21.95 27.50
N LYS A 210 -11.82 21.44 26.91
CA LYS A 210 -11.48 20.02 26.87
C LYS A 210 -12.62 19.12 26.36
N ARG A 211 -13.38 19.60 25.41
CA ARG A 211 -14.46 18.82 24.79
C ARG A 211 -13.91 17.79 23.82
N ARG A 212 -14.70 16.75 23.61
CA ARG A 212 -14.43 15.74 22.60
C ARG A 212 -14.75 16.28 21.20
N HIS A 213 -13.77 16.19 20.30
CA HIS A 213 -13.88 16.60 18.92
C HIS A 213 -13.77 15.40 17.99
N THR A 214 -14.38 15.52 16.82
CA THR A 214 -14.24 14.59 15.71
C THR A 214 -13.62 15.35 14.55
N SER A 215 -12.50 14.85 14.03
CA SER A 215 -11.76 15.45 12.92
C SER A 215 -11.55 14.43 11.81
N PHE A 216 -11.48 14.94 10.60
CA PHE A 216 -11.28 14.13 9.41
C PHE A 216 -10.04 14.61 8.66
N ALA A 217 -9.36 13.67 8.01
CA ALA A 217 -8.32 13.95 7.03
C ALA A 217 -8.44 12.95 5.88
N SER A 218 -8.21 13.40 4.66
CA SER A 218 -8.16 12.54 3.49
C SER A 218 -6.71 12.18 3.18
N VAL A 219 -6.52 10.93 2.77
CA VAL A 219 -5.26 10.38 2.29
C VAL A 219 -5.48 9.91 0.86
N GLU A 220 -4.73 10.48 -0.08
CA GLU A 220 -4.66 10.04 -1.45
C GLU A 220 -3.35 9.28 -1.65
N VAL A 221 -3.41 8.16 -2.38
CA VAL A 221 -2.25 7.33 -2.68
C VAL A 221 -2.20 7.07 -4.16
N SER A 222 -1.04 7.30 -4.76
CA SER A 222 -0.77 7.06 -6.18
C SER A 222 0.56 6.33 -6.36
N PRO A 223 0.69 5.46 -7.38
CA PRO A 223 1.98 4.88 -7.72
C PRO A 223 2.89 5.96 -8.32
N GLU A 224 4.20 5.86 -8.08
CA GLU A 224 5.20 6.57 -8.87
C GLU A 224 5.40 5.78 -10.16
N LEU A 225 5.03 6.38 -11.28
CA LEU A 225 5.17 5.75 -12.58
C LEU A 225 6.60 5.96 -13.10
N ASP A 226 7.20 4.91 -13.63
CA ASP A 226 8.46 5.01 -14.37
C ASP A 226 8.26 5.80 -15.67
N ASP A 227 9.33 6.43 -16.18
CA ASP A 227 9.30 7.29 -17.36
C ASP A 227 8.79 6.62 -18.67
N ASP A 228 8.61 5.28 -18.66
CA ASP A 228 8.21 4.48 -19.82
C ASP A 228 6.68 4.50 -20.14
N ILE A 229 5.84 5.07 -19.28
CA ILE A 229 4.41 5.21 -19.61
C ILE A 229 4.21 6.56 -20.31
N GLU A 230 4.09 6.52 -21.62
CA GLU A 230 3.77 7.67 -22.48
C GLU A 230 2.36 8.24 -22.19
N ILE A 231 2.21 8.91 -21.07
CA ILE A 231 1.13 9.89 -20.95
C ILE A 231 1.62 11.14 -21.67
N THR A 232 1.13 11.31 -22.88
CA THR A 232 1.39 12.51 -23.68
C THR A 232 0.59 13.67 -23.08
N ILE A 233 1.28 14.56 -22.36
CA ILE A 233 0.68 15.79 -21.83
C ILE A 233 1.04 16.92 -22.78
N ASP A 234 0.03 17.58 -23.38
CA ASP A 234 0.28 18.78 -24.21
C ASP A 234 0.71 19.93 -23.27
N PRO A 235 1.87 20.57 -23.51
CA PRO A 235 2.29 21.73 -22.72
C PRO A 235 1.28 22.88 -22.67
N LYS A 236 0.35 22.98 -23.64
CA LYS A 236 -0.71 23.99 -23.66
C LYS A 236 -1.78 23.74 -22.59
N ASP A 237 -1.93 22.50 -22.13
CA ASP A 237 -2.89 22.11 -21.09
C ASP A 237 -2.34 22.31 -19.68
N LEU A 238 -1.11 22.81 -19.57
CA LEU A 238 -0.45 23.04 -18.30
C LEU A 238 -0.36 24.52 -17.95
N ARG A 239 -0.81 24.87 -16.74
CA ARG A 239 -0.45 26.12 -16.10
C ARG A 239 0.60 25.85 -15.02
N ILE A 240 1.76 26.49 -15.20
CA ILE A 240 2.91 26.33 -14.29
C ILE A 240 3.10 27.63 -13.54
N ASP A 241 2.90 27.59 -12.22
CA ASP A 241 3.09 28.72 -11.32
C ASP A 241 4.32 28.46 -10.46
N THR A 242 5.20 29.45 -10.31
CA THR A 242 6.34 29.39 -9.40
C THR A 242 6.06 30.27 -8.18
N TYR A 243 6.46 29.80 -7.00
CA TYR A 243 6.23 30.51 -5.76
C TYR A 243 7.40 30.30 -4.78
N ARG A 244 7.42 31.08 -3.71
CA ARG A 244 8.43 30.95 -2.69
C ARG A 244 8.11 29.76 -1.80
N ALA A 245 9.10 28.87 -1.62
CA ALA A 245 8.94 27.75 -0.70
C ALA A 245 8.69 28.26 0.72
N SER A 246 7.71 27.68 1.40
CA SER A 246 7.41 27.94 2.81
C SER A 246 7.97 26.81 3.67
N GLY A 247 8.89 27.09 4.60
CA GLY A 247 9.46 26.08 5.49
C GLY A 247 10.56 26.64 6.38
N ALA A 248 10.95 25.89 7.41
CA ALA A 248 12.08 26.19 8.29
C ALA A 248 13.40 25.99 7.53
N GLY A 249 13.90 27.03 6.89
CA GLY A 249 15.18 27.04 6.17
C GLY A 249 15.73 28.43 6.04
N GLY A 250 17.06 28.56 6.01
CA GLY A 250 17.78 29.84 6.06
C GLY A 250 17.45 30.84 4.94
N GLN A 251 18.11 31.98 4.93
CA GLN A 251 17.87 33.16 4.06
C GLN A 251 17.71 32.88 2.55
N HIS A 252 18.14 31.72 2.05
CA HIS A 252 18.08 31.40 0.63
C HIS A 252 16.69 30.88 0.20
N ILE A 253 15.97 30.18 1.06
CA ILE A 253 14.65 29.61 0.76
C ILE A 253 13.57 30.69 0.63
N ASN A 254 13.72 31.80 1.38
CA ASN A 254 12.76 32.90 1.39
C ASN A 254 12.97 33.95 0.29
N LYS A 255 14.02 33.82 -0.55
CA LYS A 255 14.36 34.80 -1.58
C LYS A 255 14.18 34.30 -3.02
N THR A 256 14.13 33.00 -3.25
CA THR A 256 14.02 32.42 -4.60
C THR A 256 12.69 31.68 -4.78
N ASP A 257 12.02 31.95 -5.90
CA ASP A 257 10.79 31.24 -6.30
C ASP A 257 11.13 29.86 -6.87
N SER A 258 11.64 28.97 -5.99
CA SER A 258 12.08 27.63 -6.38
C SER A 258 10.96 26.57 -6.34
N ALA A 259 9.89 26.80 -5.58
CA ALA A 259 8.73 25.94 -5.54
C ALA A 259 7.92 26.03 -6.82
N VAL A 260 7.43 24.90 -7.31
CA VAL A 260 6.67 24.78 -8.57
C VAL A 260 5.31 24.15 -8.27
N ARG A 261 4.26 24.80 -8.82
CA ARG A 261 2.90 24.25 -8.86
C ARG A 261 2.51 24.06 -10.32
N ILE A 262 2.05 22.87 -10.67
CA ILE A 262 1.55 22.56 -12.00
C ILE A 262 0.06 22.23 -11.90
N THR A 263 -0.73 22.91 -12.70
CA THR A 263 -2.17 22.66 -12.85
C THR A 263 -2.44 22.13 -14.25
N HIS A 264 -3.01 20.95 -14.37
CA HIS A 264 -3.51 20.42 -15.62
C HIS A 264 -4.92 20.96 -15.85
N ILE A 265 -5.07 21.87 -16.84
CA ILE A 265 -6.29 22.65 -17.07
C ILE A 265 -7.50 21.77 -17.35
N PRO A 266 -7.43 20.73 -18.25
CA PRO A 266 -8.60 19.93 -18.59
C PRO A 266 -9.18 19.13 -17.42
N THR A 267 -8.33 18.60 -16.51
CA THR A 267 -8.76 17.79 -15.36
C THR A 267 -8.78 18.57 -14.06
N ASN A 268 -8.33 19.83 -14.06
CA ASN A 268 -8.14 20.67 -12.87
C ASN A 268 -7.26 20.00 -11.78
N THR A 269 -6.40 19.07 -12.19
CA THR A 269 -5.47 18.37 -11.28
C THR A 269 -4.31 19.31 -10.94
N VAL A 270 -4.07 19.50 -9.64
CA VAL A 270 -3.00 20.36 -9.13
C VAL A 270 -1.97 19.51 -8.40
N VAL A 271 -0.68 19.77 -8.67
CA VAL A 271 0.46 19.21 -7.96
C VAL A 271 1.44 20.31 -7.59
N SER A 272 2.17 20.15 -6.49
CA SER A 272 3.20 21.09 -6.09
C SER A 272 4.44 20.35 -5.58
N CYS A 273 5.62 20.90 -5.88
CA CYS A 273 6.90 20.37 -5.41
C CYS A 273 7.82 21.51 -4.99
N GLN A 274 8.43 21.37 -3.80
CA GLN A 274 9.39 22.31 -3.25
C GLN A 274 10.58 21.62 -2.55
N SER A 275 10.78 20.32 -2.83
CA SER A 275 11.78 19.48 -2.15
C SER A 275 13.23 19.85 -2.48
N GLN A 276 13.46 20.39 -3.69
CA GLN A 276 14.81 20.69 -4.17
C GLN A 276 15.08 22.19 -4.20
N ARG A 277 16.38 22.57 -4.14
CA ARG A 277 16.81 23.96 -4.29
C ARG A 277 16.72 24.47 -5.73
N SER A 278 16.68 23.57 -6.70
CA SER A 278 16.58 23.87 -8.12
C SER A 278 15.12 23.89 -8.57
N GLN A 279 14.67 24.99 -9.15
CA GLN A 279 13.35 25.14 -9.77
C GLN A 279 13.14 24.08 -10.88
N LEU A 280 14.20 23.78 -11.65
CA LEU A 280 14.13 22.79 -12.73
C LEU A 280 13.84 21.39 -12.18
N GLN A 281 14.55 20.95 -11.15
CA GLN A 281 14.32 19.66 -10.50
C GLN A 281 12.93 19.56 -9.86
N ASN A 282 12.47 20.64 -9.20
CA ASN A 282 11.10 20.69 -8.68
C ASN A 282 10.05 20.60 -9.79
N ARG A 283 10.32 21.20 -10.96
CA ARG A 283 9.42 21.11 -12.13
C ARG A 283 9.36 19.68 -12.69
N GLU A 284 10.50 19.02 -12.85
CA GLU A 284 10.57 17.62 -13.32
C GLU A 284 9.83 16.70 -12.35
N GLN A 285 10.07 16.86 -11.05
CA GLN A 285 9.40 16.09 -10.03
C GLN A 285 7.89 16.32 -10.00
N ALA A 286 7.45 17.57 -10.05
CA ALA A 286 6.04 17.90 -10.13
C ALA A 286 5.39 17.34 -11.41
N MET A 287 6.13 17.25 -12.52
CA MET A 287 5.64 16.64 -13.76
C MET A 287 5.42 15.12 -13.60
N LEU A 288 6.33 14.40 -12.91
CA LEU A 288 6.15 12.99 -12.58
C LEU A 288 4.93 12.77 -11.69
N MET A 289 4.77 13.59 -10.65
CA MET A 289 3.59 13.55 -9.78
C MET A 289 2.30 13.79 -10.56
N LEU A 290 2.30 14.74 -11.52
CA LEU A 290 1.14 15.00 -12.36
C LEU A 290 0.82 13.80 -13.27
N LYS A 291 1.81 13.20 -13.93
CA LYS A 291 1.63 11.99 -14.74
C LYS A 291 0.98 10.87 -13.93
N SER A 292 1.48 10.61 -12.71
CA SER A 292 0.91 9.60 -11.80
C SER A 292 -0.55 9.87 -11.47
N LYS A 293 -0.92 11.12 -11.17
CA LYS A 293 -2.31 11.48 -10.91
C LYS A 293 -3.22 11.34 -12.13
N LEU A 294 -2.76 11.78 -13.29
CA LEU A 294 -3.53 11.66 -14.53
C LEU A 294 -3.76 10.20 -14.90
N TYR A 295 -2.79 9.34 -14.66
CA TYR A 295 -2.95 7.90 -14.89
C TYR A 295 -4.07 7.30 -14.03
N LEU A 296 -4.11 7.63 -12.75
CA LEU A 296 -5.20 7.16 -11.87
C LEU A 296 -6.56 7.66 -12.34
N LEU A 297 -6.66 8.94 -12.73
CA LEU A 297 -7.91 9.48 -13.30
C LEU A 297 -8.32 8.77 -14.58
N MET A 298 -7.37 8.39 -15.43
CA MET A 298 -7.67 7.59 -16.63
C MET A 298 -8.15 6.18 -16.27
N GLN A 299 -7.56 5.52 -15.28
CA GLN A 299 -8.04 4.22 -14.80
C GLN A 299 -9.44 4.32 -14.20
N GLU A 300 -9.70 5.33 -13.36
CA GLU A 300 -11.03 5.57 -12.80
C GLU A 300 -12.08 5.83 -13.89
N ALA A 301 -11.76 6.68 -14.86
CA ALA A 301 -12.67 6.95 -16.00
C ALA A 301 -12.92 5.69 -16.85
N HIS A 302 -11.94 4.81 -16.99
CA HIS A 302 -12.12 3.54 -17.70
C HIS A 302 -12.97 2.56 -16.88
N ALA A 303 -12.76 2.51 -15.56
CA ALA A 303 -13.56 1.69 -14.65
C ALA A 303 -15.01 2.21 -14.54
N GLU A 304 -15.23 3.54 -14.56
CA GLU A 304 -16.57 4.14 -14.62
C GLU A 304 -17.28 3.79 -15.93
N LYS A 305 -16.61 3.86 -17.08
CA LYS A 305 -17.19 3.43 -18.37
C LYS A 305 -17.56 1.95 -18.38
N LEU A 306 -16.72 1.09 -17.80
CA LEU A 306 -17.04 -0.34 -17.63
C LEU A 306 -18.23 -0.53 -16.67
N SER A 307 -18.33 0.28 -15.62
CA SER A 307 -19.42 0.27 -14.65
C SER A 307 -20.74 0.79 -15.24
N GLU A 308 -20.71 1.82 -16.10
CA GLU A 308 -21.88 2.29 -16.85
C GLU A 308 -22.43 1.21 -17.80
N ILE A 309 -21.54 0.40 -18.38
CA ILE A 309 -21.91 -0.76 -19.22
C ILE A 309 -22.49 -1.89 -18.35
N GLN A 310 -22.12 -1.98 -17.07
CA GLN A 310 -22.53 -3.04 -16.12
C GLN A 310 -23.68 -2.64 -15.19
N GLY A 311 -24.14 -1.37 -15.17
CA GLY A 311 -25.29 -0.87 -14.40
C GLY A 311 -25.00 -0.50 -12.94
N GLU A 312 -25.42 0.72 -12.58
CA GLU A 312 -25.51 1.41 -11.28
C GLU A 312 -24.54 1.06 -10.14
N LYS A 313 -23.55 1.94 -9.92
CA LYS A 313 -22.90 2.12 -8.61
C LYS A 313 -23.47 3.33 -7.90
N LYS A 314 -23.91 3.10 -6.63
CA LYS A 314 -24.45 4.14 -5.74
C LYS A 314 -23.40 5.18 -5.40
N ASN A 315 -23.78 6.46 -5.45
CA ASN A 315 -22.95 7.62 -5.11
C ASN A 315 -22.27 7.52 -3.73
N ILE A 316 -21.01 7.94 -3.72
CA ILE A 316 -20.17 8.03 -2.50
C ILE A 316 -20.48 9.38 -1.83
N GLU A 317 -21.38 9.37 -0.83
CA GLU A 317 -21.61 10.51 0.06
C GLU A 317 -21.54 10.05 1.53
N TRP A 318 -20.73 10.74 2.34
CA TRP A 318 -20.71 10.76 3.83
C TRP A 318 -20.71 9.41 4.58
N GLY A 319 -20.26 8.31 3.99
CA GLY A 319 -20.15 7.00 4.61
C GLY A 319 -18.80 6.32 4.38
N SER A 320 -17.91 6.93 3.59
CA SER A 320 -16.67 6.31 3.09
C SER A 320 -15.44 6.48 3.99
N GLN A 321 -15.66 6.57 5.33
CA GLN A 321 -14.53 6.54 6.26
C GLN A 321 -13.92 5.15 6.24
N ILE A 322 -12.68 5.04 5.77
CA ILE A 322 -11.96 3.76 5.76
C ILE A 322 -11.58 3.33 7.17
N ARG A 323 -11.20 4.31 8.04
CA ARG A 323 -10.70 4.00 9.37
C ARG A 323 -11.10 5.05 10.41
N SER A 324 -11.41 4.58 11.61
CA SER A 324 -11.75 5.41 12.77
C SER A 324 -10.74 5.20 13.90
N TYR A 325 -10.16 6.29 14.37
CA TYR A 325 -9.23 6.34 15.50
C TYR A 325 -9.94 7.00 16.67
N VAL A 326 -10.23 6.23 17.71
CA VAL A 326 -10.87 6.71 18.93
C VAL A 326 -9.86 6.70 20.05
N LEU A 327 -9.57 7.87 20.62
CA LEU A 327 -8.65 8.02 21.75
C LEU A 327 -9.40 8.38 23.05
N HIS A 328 -10.68 8.67 22.96
CA HIS A 328 -11.54 8.97 24.10
C HIS A 328 -13.02 8.75 23.72
N PRO A 329 -13.88 8.12 24.58
CA PRO A 329 -13.62 7.70 25.99
C PRO A 329 -12.88 6.36 26.13
N TYR A 330 -12.70 5.62 25.06
CA TYR A 330 -11.93 4.37 25.00
C TYR A 330 -10.89 4.47 23.91
N SER A 331 -9.90 3.59 23.94
CA SER A 331 -8.83 3.54 22.93
C SER A 331 -9.11 2.43 21.94
N MET A 332 -9.28 2.76 20.65
CA MET A 332 -9.55 1.79 19.59
C MET A 332 -9.21 2.38 18.23
N VAL A 333 -8.68 1.57 17.35
CA VAL A 333 -8.63 1.83 15.90
C VAL A 333 -9.42 0.74 15.21
N LYS A 334 -10.35 1.13 14.33
CA LYS A 334 -11.16 0.22 13.54
C LYS A 334 -11.08 0.55 12.06
N ASP A 335 -10.73 -0.44 11.24
CA ASP A 335 -10.92 -0.35 9.80
C ASP A 335 -12.35 -0.77 9.45
N ASN A 336 -13.10 0.13 8.83
CA ASN A 336 -14.53 -0.08 8.56
C ASN A 336 -14.77 -1.03 7.36
N ARG A 337 -13.74 -1.28 6.54
CA ARG A 337 -13.81 -2.13 5.35
C ARG A 337 -13.58 -3.60 5.72
N SER A 338 -12.49 -3.89 6.41
CA SER A 338 -12.15 -5.24 6.85
C SER A 338 -12.82 -5.64 8.17
N GLY A 339 -13.31 -4.66 8.95
CA GLY A 339 -13.81 -4.89 10.30
C GLY A 339 -12.73 -5.14 11.36
N TYR A 340 -11.45 -5.08 10.98
CA TYR A 340 -10.34 -5.28 11.91
C TYR A 340 -10.29 -4.18 12.98
N GLU A 341 -10.10 -4.57 14.24
CA GLU A 341 -10.04 -3.67 15.39
C GLU A 341 -8.74 -3.88 16.18
N SER A 342 -8.13 -2.77 16.60
CA SER A 342 -6.98 -2.77 17.51
C SER A 342 -7.26 -1.87 18.71
N ASN A 343 -6.92 -2.34 19.91
CA ASN A 343 -7.08 -1.59 21.16
C ASN A 343 -5.85 -0.74 21.51
N ASP A 344 -4.83 -0.71 20.65
CA ASP A 344 -3.62 0.10 20.84
C ASP A 344 -3.43 1.15 19.74
N PRO A 345 -4.15 2.29 19.80
CA PRO A 345 -3.97 3.38 18.85
C PRO A 345 -2.55 3.97 18.85
N LYS A 346 -1.82 3.87 19.97
CA LYS A 346 -0.46 4.41 20.04
C LYS A 346 0.50 3.64 19.16
N LYS A 347 0.43 2.30 19.21
CA LYS A 347 1.22 1.41 18.36
C LYS A 347 0.98 1.71 16.88
N ILE A 348 -0.27 1.90 16.48
CA ILE A 348 -0.67 2.23 15.12
C ILE A 348 -0.16 3.61 14.70
N LEU A 349 -0.37 4.66 15.52
CA LEU A 349 0.12 6.01 15.26
C LEU A 349 1.65 6.11 15.28
N ASP A 350 2.32 5.12 15.86
CA ASP A 350 3.77 4.93 15.79
C ASP A 350 4.24 4.15 14.56
N GLY A 351 3.35 3.93 13.58
CA GLY A 351 3.65 3.31 12.30
C GLY A 351 3.64 1.78 12.32
N ASP A 352 2.76 1.15 13.09
CA ASP A 352 2.51 -0.29 13.02
C ASP A 352 1.18 -0.54 12.32
N LEU A 353 1.22 -0.58 10.98
CA LEU A 353 0.03 -0.62 10.13
C LEU A 353 -0.21 -1.99 9.47
N ASP A 354 0.74 -2.92 9.56
CA ASP A 354 0.71 -4.18 8.81
C ASP A 354 -0.59 -4.97 9.01
N ASP A 355 -1.01 -5.17 10.26
CA ASP A 355 -2.22 -5.94 10.56
C ASP A 355 -3.47 -5.31 9.94
N LEU A 356 -3.59 -3.97 9.95
CA LEU A 356 -4.70 -3.25 9.35
C LEU A 356 -4.69 -3.35 7.82
N ILE A 357 -3.51 -3.18 7.22
CA ILE A 357 -3.31 -3.24 5.77
C ILE A 357 -3.61 -4.64 5.26
N TYR A 358 -3.00 -5.67 5.87
CA TYR A 358 -3.22 -7.05 5.45
C TYR A 358 -4.65 -7.53 5.68
N ALA A 359 -5.29 -7.13 6.78
CA ALA A 359 -6.70 -7.46 7.01
C ALA A 359 -7.60 -6.91 5.89
N TYR A 360 -7.32 -5.70 5.41
CA TYR A 360 -8.05 -5.12 4.28
C TYR A 360 -7.73 -5.82 2.96
N LEU A 361 -6.45 -6.06 2.65
CA LEU A 361 -6.06 -6.74 1.42
C LEU A 361 -6.65 -8.15 1.34
N ARG A 362 -6.63 -8.91 2.45
CA ARG A 362 -7.29 -10.23 2.55
C ARG A 362 -8.80 -10.16 2.30
N SER A 363 -9.48 -9.10 2.75
CA SER A 363 -10.91 -8.93 2.51
C SER A 363 -11.21 -8.72 1.02
N GLN A 364 -10.36 -7.99 0.31
CA GLN A 364 -10.49 -7.78 -1.14
C GLN A 364 -10.32 -9.08 -1.95
N VAL A 365 -9.35 -9.92 -1.58
CA VAL A 365 -9.14 -11.22 -2.24
C VAL A 365 -10.36 -12.13 -2.04
N LYS A 366 -10.96 -12.11 -0.83
CA LYS A 366 -12.19 -12.90 -0.56
C LYS A 366 -13.40 -12.42 -1.36
N GLU A 367 -13.54 -11.13 -1.58
CA GLU A 367 -14.62 -10.57 -2.42
C GLU A 367 -14.46 -10.99 -3.88
N LYS A 368 -13.25 -10.89 -4.45
CA LYS A 368 -12.95 -11.35 -5.83
C LYS A 368 -13.25 -12.84 -6.05
N ASN A 369 -13.05 -13.69 -5.05
CA ASN A 369 -13.28 -15.14 -5.16
C ASN A 369 -14.75 -15.54 -4.95
N ASN A 370 -15.61 -14.64 -4.49
CA ASN A 370 -17.05 -14.87 -4.30
C ASN A 370 -17.92 -14.33 -5.46
N GLU A 371 -17.33 -13.56 -6.39
CA GLU A 371 -17.94 -13.13 -7.66
C GLU A 371 -17.59 -14.09 -8.79
#